data_de30840b95ba60fca4fbf2f92deccceb
#
_entry.id   de30840b95ba60fca4fbf2f92deccceb
#
_cell.length_a   1.000
_cell.length_b   1.000
_cell.length_c   1.000
_cell.angle_alpha   90.00
_cell.angle_beta   90.00
_cell.angle_gamma   90.00
#
_symmetry.space_group_name_H-M   'P 1'
#
loop_
_entity.id
_entity.type
_entity.pdbx_description
1 polymer ?
#
loop_
_entity_poly.entity_id
_entity_poly.type
_entity_poly.pdbx_seq_one_letter_code
_entity_poly.pdbx_strand_id
1 'polypeptide(L)'
;MATALAEREQARLGPKMALGPNRGAGAARIGLGLALAGLSALLATWAFPPYGIWPLIFVAWVPMLVAQHRVLPRRWSWVAVAIAIGGYVAGYLHGVVDPSFAWWVACIPLVVALGAGIGAVGARNFDEATGYVFFVFTFPLIWTALEFLRGFTPGIGTQGYLAYTLFKEPWLLQPVSVLGVNALNLLILVVNWTIGLGVLMLLERRRPPGSRLISRRVMAVSGIFCMVAAGVWVCTSLLMFRTDPSTVTVAAIQPGLPGPGSVHASRNLAEDLHRDIAQTRRAAKEGAKLVVWQEGILKVDPQDNPIGHELSELARDTHVYLVVGYRFVTARGQHNDATVIAPSGRYLGVYGKEHPALMFAADQQSVDAGTMPVYQTPFGRLATMICFDADYTDTARSAALHGAQVVAVPSQDPQGDATKHYGLLVFRAIENRLTMVRDDFAYGSAIIDPYGRIVASAITPQGSQATLLVKVPIGSGHSPLVDLGNLWGWVIVAGAVVAVVLGARSLRRGSSDATSR
;
A
#
# COMPACT_ATOMS: atom_id res chain seq x y z
N MET A 1 37.47 -40.86 62.22
CA MET A 1 36.15 -41.51 62.14
C MET A 1 35.09 -40.63 61.54
N ALA A 2 35.15 -39.30 61.65
CA ALA A 2 34.20 -38.35 61.05
C ALA A 2 34.36 -38.17 59.54
N THR A 3 35.57 -38.24 58.99
CA THR A 3 35.86 -38.09 57.55
C THR A 3 35.36 -39.27 56.69
N ALA A 4 35.41 -40.51 57.25
CA ALA A 4 34.93 -41.69 56.53
C ALA A 4 33.40 -41.84 56.49
N LEU A 5 32.66 -41.14 57.35
CA LEU A 5 31.19 -41.05 57.30
C LEU A 5 30.70 -40.04 56.27
N ALA A 6 31.42 -38.92 56.08
CA ALA A 6 31.09 -37.90 55.07
C ALA A 6 31.28 -38.41 53.62
N GLU A 7 32.35 -39.24 53.42
CA GLU A 7 32.58 -39.86 52.11
C GLU A 7 31.55 -40.93 51.73
N ARG A 8 31.02 -41.66 52.71
CA ARG A 8 29.95 -42.66 52.49
C ARG A 8 28.59 -42.04 52.26
N GLU A 9 28.33 -40.83 52.76
CA GLU A 9 27.11 -40.11 52.54
C GLU A 9 27.10 -39.43 51.14
N GLN A 10 28.26 -38.96 50.68
CA GLN A 10 28.42 -38.49 49.29
C GLN A 10 28.32 -39.58 48.22
N ALA A 11 28.73 -40.80 48.54
CA ALA A 11 28.63 -41.97 47.65
C ALA A 11 27.21 -42.56 47.57
N ARG A 12 26.30 -42.23 48.50
CA ARG A 12 24.85 -42.59 48.42
C ARG A 12 23.98 -41.65 47.61
N LEU A 13 24.46 -40.47 47.34
CA LEU A 13 23.83 -39.56 46.35
C LEU A 13 24.38 -39.96 44.97
N GLY A 14 23.76 -40.99 44.39
CA GLY A 14 24.01 -41.37 43.01
C GLY A 14 23.98 -40.14 42.09
N PRO A 15 24.61 -40.18 40.89
CA PRO A 15 24.70 -39.04 40.03
C PRO A 15 23.27 -38.49 39.82
N LYS A 16 23.01 -37.24 40.27
CA LYS A 16 21.80 -36.53 39.88
C LYS A 16 21.75 -36.63 38.37
N MET A 17 20.85 -37.48 37.85
CA MET A 17 20.51 -37.48 36.45
C MET A 17 20.19 -36.03 36.12
N ALA A 18 21.14 -35.33 35.55
CA ALA A 18 20.88 -34.07 34.86
C ALA A 18 19.91 -34.47 33.74
N LEU A 19 18.62 -34.33 34.01
CA LEU A 19 17.60 -34.38 32.97
C LEU A 19 18.09 -33.40 31.90
N GLY A 20 18.68 -33.95 30.85
CA GLY A 20 19.14 -33.18 29.71
C GLY A 20 17.97 -32.29 29.26
N PRO A 21 18.23 -31.11 28.71
CA PRO A 21 17.18 -30.17 28.35
C PRO A 21 16.12 -30.92 27.57
N ASN A 22 14.89 -30.90 28.09
CA ASN A 22 13.76 -31.66 27.54
C ASN A 22 13.58 -31.23 26.07
N ARG A 23 14.16 -32.01 25.13
CA ARG A 23 14.23 -31.69 23.68
C ARG A 23 12.84 -31.46 23.11
N GLY A 24 11.82 -32.15 23.63
CA GLY A 24 10.43 -31.96 23.23
C GLY A 24 9.88 -30.58 23.63
N ALA A 25 10.18 -30.07 24.80
CA ALA A 25 9.75 -28.73 25.24
C ALA A 25 10.45 -27.63 24.43
N GLY A 26 11.70 -27.84 24.01
CA GLY A 26 12.41 -26.92 23.11
C GLY A 26 11.78 -26.84 21.71
N ALA A 27 11.47 -28.01 21.14
CA ALA A 27 10.83 -28.09 19.81
C ALA A 27 9.41 -27.50 19.81
N ALA A 28 8.60 -27.80 20.83
CA ALA A 28 7.25 -27.22 20.97
C ALA A 28 7.29 -25.68 21.07
N ARG A 29 8.27 -25.13 21.79
CA ARG A 29 8.47 -23.69 21.92
C ARG A 29 8.86 -23.04 20.59
N ILE A 30 9.73 -23.67 19.80
CA ILE A 30 10.09 -23.19 18.47
C ILE A 30 8.86 -23.25 17.56
N GLY A 31 8.12 -24.37 17.53
CA GLY A 31 6.88 -24.52 16.77
C GLY A 31 5.85 -23.43 17.07
N LEU A 32 5.64 -23.12 18.36
CA LEU A 32 4.77 -22.02 18.79
C LEU A 32 5.26 -20.67 18.26
N GLY A 33 6.56 -20.40 18.31
CA GLY A 33 7.12 -19.14 17.79
C GLY A 33 6.94 -18.98 16.29
N LEU A 34 7.13 -20.05 15.51
CA LEU A 34 6.88 -20.06 14.07
C LEU A 34 5.38 -19.88 13.76
N ALA A 35 4.50 -20.56 14.51
CA ALA A 35 3.05 -20.41 14.35
C ALA A 35 2.58 -18.97 14.64
N LEU A 36 3.10 -18.31 15.67
CA LEU A 36 2.80 -16.91 15.97
C LEU A 36 3.31 -15.97 14.87
N ALA A 37 4.48 -16.22 14.31
CA ALA A 37 4.99 -15.45 13.16
C ALA A 37 4.10 -15.63 11.91
N GLY A 38 3.69 -16.87 11.61
CA GLY A 38 2.73 -17.17 10.55
C GLY A 38 1.36 -16.54 10.78
N LEU A 39 0.89 -16.49 12.03
CA LEU A 39 -0.36 -15.80 12.37
C LEU A 39 -0.27 -14.30 12.07
N SER A 40 0.86 -13.66 12.34
CA SER A 40 1.06 -12.25 11.95
C SER A 40 0.95 -12.05 10.44
N ALA A 41 1.56 -12.93 9.64
CA ALA A 41 1.44 -12.88 8.19
C ALA A 41 -0.02 -13.04 7.73
N LEU A 42 -0.76 -13.97 8.30
CA LEU A 42 -2.18 -14.18 7.99
C LEU A 42 -3.05 -12.99 8.36
N LEU A 43 -2.89 -12.42 9.56
CA LEU A 43 -3.64 -11.25 9.99
C LEU A 43 -3.40 -10.04 9.08
N ALA A 44 -2.14 -9.80 8.70
CA ALA A 44 -1.78 -8.75 7.77
C ALA A 44 -2.39 -9.01 6.37
N THR A 45 -2.31 -10.24 5.85
CA THR A 45 -2.91 -10.62 4.57
C THR A 45 -4.43 -10.44 4.57
N TRP A 46 -5.12 -10.85 5.63
CA TRP A 46 -6.57 -10.72 5.74
C TRP A 46 -7.05 -9.27 5.89
N ALA A 47 -6.18 -8.37 6.29
CA ALA A 47 -6.50 -6.95 6.30
C ALA A 47 -6.61 -6.36 4.89
N PHE A 48 -5.91 -6.94 3.88
CA PHE A 48 -5.96 -6.50 2.48
C PHE A 48 -7.11 -7.15 1.70
N PRO A 49 -7.53 -6.56 0.55
CA PRO A 49 -8.38 -7.23 -0.42
C PRO A 49 -7.78 -8.57 -0.87
N PRO A 50 -8.62 -9.58 -1.15
CA PRO A 50 -10.08 -9.54 -1.22
C PRO A 50 -10.79 -9.63 0.14
N TYR A 51 -10.07 -9.96 1.23
CA TYR A 51 -10.70 -10.15 2.55
C TYR A 51 -11.16 -8.84 3.18
N GLY A 52 -10.30 -7.82 3.19
CA GLY A 52 -10.63 -6.45 3.59
C GLY A 52 -11.00 -6.27 5.07
N ILE A 53 -10.51 -7.15 5.96
CA ILE A 53 -10.77 -7.06 7.41
C ILE A 53 -9.78 -6.05 8.00
N TRP A 54 -9.92 -4.79 7.61
CA TRP A 54 -8.98 -3.72 7.91
C TRP A 54 -8.59 -3.55 9.40
N PRO A 55 -9.47 -3.80 10.41
CA PRO A 55 -9.06 -3.62 11.80
C PRO A 55 -7.92 -4.54 12.22
N LEU A 56 -7.74 -5.67 11.53
CA LEU A 56 -6.65 -6.61 11.81
C LEU A 56 -5.27 -5.98 11.64
N ILE A 57 -5.13 -4.96 10.78
CA ILE A 57 -3.82 -4.33 10.53
C ILE A 57 -3.23 -3.68 11.79
N PHE A 58 -4.08 -3.23 12.73
CA PHE A 58 -3.66 -2.60 13.97
C PHE A 58 -3.14 -3.57 15.04
N VAL A 59 -3.31 -4.87 14.83
CA VAL A 59 -2.85 -5.93 15.74
C VAL A 59 -2.04 -7.02 15.04
N ALA A 60 -1.88 -6.93 13.74
CA ALA A 60 -1.29 -7.96 12.89
C ALA A 60 0.13 -8.35 13.32
N TRP A 61 0.92 -7.40 13.78
CA TRP A 61 2.33 -7.64 14.15
C TRP A 61 2.53 -8.07 15.61
N VAL A 62 1.47 -8.03 16.44
CA VAL A 62 1.56 -8.42 17.88
C VAL A 62 2.00 -9.85 18.08
N PRO A 63 1.47 -10.87 17.36
CA PRO A 63 1.95 -12.25 17.53
C PRO A 63 3.43 -12.41 17.15
N MET A 64 3.91 -11.76 16.10
CA MET A 64 5.33 -11.73 15.72
C MET A 64 6.20 -11.16 16.84
N LEU A 65 5.79 -10.03 17.46
CA LEU A 65 6.53 -9.41 18.55
C LEU A 65 6.59 -10.33 19.77
N VAL A 66 5.52 -11.07 20.08
CA VAL A 66 5.52 -12.09 21.14
C VAL A 66 6.48 -13.23 20.78
N ALA A 67 6.45 -13.72 19.55
CA ALA A 67 7.36 -14.76 19.06
C ALA A 67 8.82 -14.32 19.20
N GLN A 68 9.15 -13.12 18.73
CA GLN A 68 10.49 -12.54 18.71
C GLN A 68 11.05 -12.33 20.13
N HIS A 69 10.25 -11.77 21.04
CA HIS A 69 10.75 -11.30 22.35
C HIS A 69 10.57 -12.31 23.47
N ARG A 70 9.64 -13.30 23.37
CA ARG A 70 9.31 -14.19 24.50
C ARG A 70 9.36 -15.67 24.16
N VAL A 71 9.07 -16.06 22.92
CA VAL A 71 8.91 -17.48 22.59
C VAL A 71 10.18 -18.04 21.96
N LEU A 72 10.70 -17.45 20.88
CA LEU A 72 11.90 -17.96 20.21
C LEU A 72 13.17 -17.74 21.04
N PRO A 73 14.18 -18.63 20.94
CA PRO A 73 15.51 -18.38 21.47
C PRO A 73 16.11 -17.09 20.88
N ARG A 74 16.93 -16.36 21.65
CA ARG A 74 17.51 -15.08 21.20
C ARG A 74 18.18 -15.15 19.84
N ARG A 75 18.96 -16.20 19.59
CA ARG A 75 19.65 -16.41 18.30
C ARG A 75 18.74 -16.62 17.10
N TRP A 76 17.47 -17.01 17.34
CA TRP A 76 16.46 -17.28 16.31
C TRP A 76 15.34 -16.24 16.31
N SER A 77 15.44 -15.19 17.13
CA SER A 77 14.38 -14.18 17.27
C SER A 77 14.06 -13.45 15.96
N TRP A 78 15.06 -13.25 15.11
CA TRP A 78 14.93 -12.63 13.78
C TRP A 78 14.06 -13.43 12.81
N VAL A 79 13.98 -14.75 12.99
CA VAL A 79 13.16 -15.64 12.15
C VAL A 79 11.67 -15.28 12.24
N ALA A 80 11.20 -14.80 13.41
CA ALA A 80 9.83 -14.35 13.55
C ALA A 80 9.51 -13.21 12.59
N VAL A 81 10.42 -12.25 12.46
CA VAL A 81 10.28 -11.09 11.57
C VAL A 81 10.34 -11.52 10.11
N ALA A 82 11.30 -12.39 9.76
CA ALA A 82 11.44 -12.92 8.40
C ALA A 82 10.15 -13.63 7.94
N ILE A 83 9.60 -14.54 8.76
CA ILE A 83 8.38 -15.28 8.43
C ILE A 83 7.17 -14.36 8.35
N ALA A 84 7.00 -13.45 9.32
CA ALA A 84 5.84 -12.57 9.37
C ALA A 84 5.80 -11.62 8.17
N ILE A 85 6.92 -10.96 7.87
CA ILE A 85 6.99 -9.99 6.76
C ILE A 85 7.02 -10.69 5.41
N GLY A 86 7.84 -11.72 5.23
CA GLY A 86 7.86 -12.48 3.99
C GLY A 86 6.53 -13.15 3.69
N GLY A 87 5.89 -13.74 4.71
CA GLY A 87 4.56 -14.34 4.57
C GLY A 87 3.46 -13.32 4.25
N TYR A 88 3.52 -12.12 4.82
CA TYR A 88 2.65 -11.01 4.44
C TYR A 88 2.82 -10.62 2.97
N VAL A 89 4.07 -10.45 2.51
CA VAL A 89 4.35 -10.09 1.10
C VAL A 89 3.90 -11.21 0.17
N ALA A 90 4.11 -12.48 0.53
CA ALA A 90 3.60 -13.62 -0.24
C ALA A 90 2.07 -13.61 -0.31
N GLY A 91 1.38 -13.34 0.81
CA GLY A 91 -0.07 -13.22 0.87
C GLY A 91 -0.60 -12.01 0.07
N TYR A 92 0.09 -10.89 0.11
CA TYR A 92 -0.25 -9.70 -0.70
C TYR A 92 -0.12 -9.99 -2.19
N LEU A 93 0.97 -10.63 -2.63
CA LEU A 93 1.20 -10.98 -4.02
C LEU A 93 0.36 -12.17 -4.50
N HIS A 94 -0.20 -12.96 -3.58
CA HIS A 94 -1.09 -14.06 -3.96
C HIS A 94 -2.33 -13.53 -4.69
N GLY A 95 -2.60 -14.07 -5.87
CA GLY A 95 -3.67 -13.61 -6.76
C GLY A 95 -3.31 -12.37 -7.59
N VAL A 96 -2.22 -11.64 -7.28
CA VAL A 96 -1.66 -10.59 -8.14
C VAL A 96 -0.79 -11.22 -9.21
N VAL A 97 0.04 -12.21 -8.83
CA VAL A 97 0.98 -12.86 -9.74
C VAL A 97 0.23 -13.67 -10.79
N ASP A 98 0.27 -13.18 -12.01
CA ASP A 98 -0.26 -13.79 -13.22
C ASP A 98 0.90 -14.51 -13.97
N PRO A 99 0.64 -15.55 -14.77
CA PRO A 99 1.67 -16.19 -15.61
C PRO A 99 2.40 -15.25 -16.57
N SER A 100 1.83 -14.07 -16.87
CA SER A 100 2.49 -13.03 -17.67
C SER A 100 3.56 -12.26 -16.91
N PHE A 101 3.63 -12.40 -15.58
CA PHE A 101 4.63 -11.71 -14.77
C PHE A 101 6.02 -12.34 -14.97
N ALA A 102 7.04 -11.50 -14.86
CA ALA A 102 8.41 -11.96 -14.84
C ALA A 102 8.64 -12.90 -13.63
N TRP A 103 9.33 -14.01 -13.84
CA TRP A 103 9.57 -15.04 -12.81
C TRP A 103 10.18 -14.51 -11.51
N TRP A 104 10.97 -13.43 -11.58
CA TRP A 104 11.61 -12.82 -10.42
C TRP A 104 10.61 -12.24 -9.40
N VAL A 105 9.38 -11.91 -9.83
CA VAL A 105 8.31 -11.42 -8.94
C VAL A 105 7.99 -12.46 -7.87
N ALA A 106 8.04 -13.75 -8.21
CA ALA A 106 7.83 -14.84 -7.24
C ALA A 106 8.94 -14.92 -6.18
N CYS A 107 10.12 -14.33 -6.43
CA CYS A 107 11.22 -14.29 -5.47
C CYS A 107 11.11 -13.13 -4.47
N ILE A 108 10.28 -12.12 -4.73
CA ILE A 108 10.14 -10.92 -3.87
C ILE A 108 9.86 -11.29 -2.40
N PRO A 109 8.91 -12.20 -2.07
CA PRO A 109 8.64 -12.56 -0.68
C PRO A 109 9.88 -13.09 0.06
N LEU A 110 10.69 -13.90 -0.61
CA LEU A 110 11.92 -14.45 -0.04
C LEU A 110 12.98 -13.36 0.19
N VAL A 111 13.19 -12.49 -0.79
CA VAL A 111 14.15 -11.38 -0.69
C VAL A 111 13.76 -10.44 0.46
N VAL A 112 12.47 -10.09 0.55
CA VAL A 112 11.95 -9.24 1.62
C VAL A 112 12.05 -9.93 2.98
N ALA A 113 11.74 -11.24 3.06
CA ALA A 113 11.88 -12.03 4.29
C ALA A 113 13.33 -12.02 4.80
N LEU A 114 14.29 -12.27 3.92
CA LEU A 114 15.71 -12.27 4.26
C LEU A 114 16.18 -10.88 4.69
N GLY A 115 15.83 -9.84 3.95
CA GLY A 115 16.18 -8.46 4.28
C GLY A 115 15.62 -8.02 5.64
N ALA A 116 14.33 -8.27 5.89
CA ALA A 116 13.67 -7.96 7.15
C ALA A 116 14.26 -8.78 8.32
N GLY A 117 14.55 -10.06 8.08
CA GLY A 117 15.19 -10.93 9.08
C GLY A 117 16.58 -10.44 9.45
N ILE A 118 17.42 -10.11 8.47
CA ILE A 118 18.78 -9.53 8.69
C ILE A 118 18.67 -8.22 9.47
N GLY A 119 17.76 -7.32 9.08
CA GLY A 119 17.52 -6.06 9.79
C GLY A 119 17.04 -6.24 11.23
N ALA A 120 16.41 -7.37 11.54
CA ALA A 120 15.95 -7.72 12.89
C ALA A 120 16.99 -8.47 13.74
N VAL A 121 18.17 -8.82 13.17
CA VAL A 121 19.27 -9.43 13.94
C VAL A 121 19.72 -8.45 15.02
N GLY A 122 19.68 -8.89 16.27
CA GLY A 122 20.04 -8.05 17.41
C GLY A 122 18.95 -7.11 17.91
N ALA A 123 17.84 -6.91 17.20
CA ALA A 123 16.75 -6.00 17.60
C ALA A 123 16.24 -6.34 19.02
N ARG A 124 15.99 -7.62 19.32
CA ARG A 124 15.60 -8.04 20.68
C ARG A 124 16.64 -7.69 21.73
N ASN A 125 17.94 -7.89 21.45
CA ASN A 125 19.01 -7.55 22.40
C ASN A 125 19.06 -6.05 22.65
N PHE A 126 18.86 -5.24 21.61
CA PHE A 126 18.76 -3.80 21.70
C PHE A 126 17.59 -3.37 22.61
N ASP A 127 16.40 -3.90 22.37
CA ASP A 127 15.21 -3.56 23.14
C ASP A 127 15.34 -3.99 24.61
N GLU A 128 15.85 -5.19 24.88
CA GLU A 128 16.11 -5.67 26.23
C GLU A 128 17.18 -4.83 26.96
N ALA A 129 18.26 -4.46 26.28
CA ALA A 129 19.34 -3.65 26.84
C ALA A 129 18.94 -2.20 27.12
N THR A 130 18.01 -1.66 26.34
CA THR A 130 17.47 -0.29 26.52
C THR A 130 16.23 -0.24 27.41
N GLY A 131 15.82 -1.36 28.01
CA GLY A 131 14.59 -1.44 28.83
C GLY A 131 13.33 -1.09 28.06
N TYR A 132 13.31 -1.36 26.75
CA TYR A 132 12.20 -1.10 25.83
C TYR A 132 11.83 0.40 25.64
N VAL A 133 12.71 1.34 26.04
CA VAL A 133 12.43 2.79 25.94
C VAL A 133 12.22 3.22 24.48
N PHE A 134 12.98 2.64 23.54
CA PHE A 134 12.92 2.97 22.12
C PHE A 134 11.98 2.05 21.31
N PHE A 135 11.40 1.04 21.92
CA PHE A 135 10.67 -0.05 21.26
C PHE A 135 9.56 0.44 20.31
N VAL A 136 8.74 1.39 20.79
CA VAL A 136 7.57 1.89 20.04
C VAL A 136 7.96 2.81 18.88
N PHE A 137 9.20 3.29 18.82
CA PHE A 137 9.63 4.26 17.81
C PHE A 137 10.65 3.71 16.83
N THR A 138 11.66 2.95 17.27
CA THR A 138 12.80 2.60 16.42
C THR A 138 12.40 1.79 15.21
N PHE A 139 11.76 0.65 15.40
CA PHE A 139 11.37 -0.20 14.28
C PHE A 139 10.26 0.43 13.42
N PRO A 140 9.18 1.02 13.98
CA PRO A 140 8.19 1.73 13.20
C PRO A 140 8.77 2.84 12.31
N LEU A 141 9.69 3.65 12.82
CA LEU A 141 10.36 4.69 12.04
C LEU A 141 11.22 4.12 10.93
N ILE A 142 12.04 3.10 11.24
CA ILE A 142 12.92 2.45 10.24
C ILE A 142 12.07 1.81 9.14
N TRP A 143 11.02 1.06 9.50
CA TRP A 143 10.13 0.45 8.52
C TRP A 143 9.52 1.50 7.60
N THR A 144 8.88 2.52 8.19
CA THR A 144 8.21 3.56 7.40
C THR A 144 9.20 4.36 6.54
N ALA A 145 10.41 4.62 7.04
CA ALA A 145 11.46 5.26 6.25
C ALA A 145 11.88 4.40 5.04
N LEU A 146 12.03 3.10 5.23
CA LEU A 146 12.34 2.17 4.14
C LEU A 146 11.20 2.08 3.12
N GLU A 147 9.93 2.05 3.57
CA GLU A 147 8.78 2.11 2.67
C GLU A 147 8.75 3.42 1.89
N PHE A 148 8.97 4.56 2.53
CA PHE A 148 9.04 5.84 1.85
C PHE A 148 10.13 5.84 0.76
N LEU A 149 11.34 5.37 1.08
CA LEU A 149 12.43 5.28 0.10
C LEU A 149 12.11 4.30 -1.03
N ARG A 150 11.47 3.16 -0.71
CA ARG A 150 11.01 2.18 -1.69
C ARG A 150 9.98 2.77 -2.67
N GLY A 151 9.17 3.72 -2.20
CA GLY A 151 8.17 4.41 -3.03
C GLY A 151 8.74 5.08 -4.28
N PHE A 152 10.05 5.36 -4.32
CA PHE A 152 10.76 5.88 -5.49
C PHE A 152 11.35 4.81 -6.40
N THR A 153 11.21 3.52 -6.04
CA THR A 153 11.82 2.43 -6.81
C THR A 153 10.98 2.16 -8.06
N PRO A 154 11.57 2.24 -9.28
CA PRO A 154 10.86 1.91 -10.50
C PRO A 154 10.25 0.49 -10.46
N GLY A 155 9.02 0.35 -10.94
CA GLY A 155 8.29 -0.91 -11.01
C GLY A 155 7.76 -1.46 -9.68
N ILE A 156 7.95 -0.75 -8.55
CA ILE A 156 7.43 -1.16 -7.24
C ILE A 156 6.48 -0.09 -6.66
N GLY A 157 6.91 1.17 -6.65
CA GLY A 157 6.11 2.27 -6.11
C GLY A 157 5.69 2.04 -4.66
N THR A 158 4.47 2.46 -4.33
CA THR A 158 3.90 2.37 -2.98
C THR A 158 3.08 1.10 -2.72
N GLN A 159 3.08 0.13 -3.62
CA GLN A 159 2.32 -1.11 -3.46
C GLN A 159 2.57 -1.78 -2.10
N GLY A 160 1.52 -2.33 -1.50
CA GLY A 160 1.61 -3.04 -0.23
C GLY A 160 1.83 -2.15 1.00
N TYR A 161 1.65 -0.83 0.95
CA TYR A 161 1.66 -0.02 2.16
C TYR A 161 0.49 -0.40 3.07
N LEU A 162 0.77 -0.52 4.37
CA LEU A 162 -0.23 -0.98 5.36
C LEU A 162 -1.46 -0.07 5.41
N ALA A 163 -1.28 1.21 5.16
CA ALA A 163 -2.35 2.20 5.12
C ALA A 163 -3.43 1.86 4.09
N TYR A 164 -3.08 1.21 2.99
CA TYR A 164 -4.03 0.89 1.92
C TYR A 164 -5.10 -0.14 2.32
N THR A 165 -4.92 -0.84 3.42
CA THR A 165 -5.98 -1.67 4.01
C THR A 165 -7.23 -0.88 4.39
N LEU A 166 -7.08 0.44 4.64
CA LEU A 166 -8.16 1.33 5.08
C LEU A 166 -8.87 2.07 3.94
N PHE A 167 -8.62 1.72 2.67
CA PHE A 167 -9.16 2.48 1.53
C PHE A 167 -10.70 2.59 1.50
N LYS A 168 -11.43 1.69 2.17
CA LYS A 168 -12.88 1.75 2.32
C LYS A 168 -13.37 2.63 3.47
N GLU A 169 -12.45 3.21 4.25
CA GLU A 169 -12.73 4.01 5.45
C GLU A 169 -12.29 5.48 5.26
N PRO A 170 -12.80 6.19 4.22
CA PRO A 170 -12.31 7.53 3.87
C PRO A 170 -12.44 8.54 5.03
N TRP A 171 -13.37 8.30 5.96
CA TRP A 171 -13.54 9.13 7.16
C TRP A 171 -12.36 9.06 8.13
N LEU A 172 -11.51 8.02 8.03
CA LEU A 172 -10.27 7.87 8.79
C LEU A 172 -9.04 8.43 8.05
N LEU A 173 -9.14 8.74 6.77
CA LEU A 173 -7.99 8.99 5.91
C LEU A 173 -7.66 10.47 5.71
N GLN A 174 -8.49 11.41 6.17
CA GLN A 174 -8.37 12.82 5.80
C GLN A 174 -7.03 13.48 6.17
N PRO A 175 -6.34 13.15 7.30
CA PRO A 175 -5.03 13.70 7.61
C PRO A 175 -3.94 13.36 6.59
N VAL A 176 -4.17 12.35 5.73
CA VAL A 176 -3.27 12.01 4.62
C VAL A 176 -3.10 13.17 3.64
N SER A 177 -4.11 14.05 3.50
CA SER A 177 -4.01 15.27 2.67
C SER A 177 -3.03 16.32 3.22
N VAL A 178 -2.52 16.13 4.44
CA VAL A 178 -1.55 17.02 5.09
C VAL A 178 -0.22 16.31 5.32
N LEU A 179 -0.29 15.08 5.84
CA LEU A 179 0.87 14.32 6.35
C LEU A 179 1.35 13.21 5.39
N GLY A 180 0.58 12.92 4.34
CA GLY A 180 0.86 11.83 3.39
C GLY A 180 0.58 10.44 3.95
N VAL A 181 0.57 9.46 3.07
CA VAL A 181 0.26 8.04 3.40
C VAL A 181 1.25 7.43 4.40
N ASN A 182 2.52 7.86 4.36
CA ASN A 182 3.56 7.33 5.25
C ASN A 182 3.30 7.66 6.73
N ALA A 183 2.65 8.78 7.04
CA ALA A 183 2.27 9.11 8.41
C ALA A 183 1.21 8.13 8.96
N LEU A 184 0.29 7.68 8.11
CA LEU A 184 -0.68 6.64 8.49
C LEU A 184 0.00 5.28 8.67
N ASN A 185 0.94 4.90 7.80
CA ASN A 185 1.75 3.69 7.98
C ASN A 185 2.47 3.71 9.33
N LEU A 186 3.11 4.84 9.68
CA LEU A 186 3.79 5.01 10.96
C LEU A 186 2.81 4.86 12.14
N LEU A 187 1.63 5.48 12.07
CA LEU A 187 0.61 5.37 13.12
C LEU A 187 0.15 3.92 13.32
N ILE A 188 -0.12 3.18 12.23
CA ILE A 188 -0.49 1.75 12.29
C ILE A 188 0.60 0.94 13.01
N LEU A 189 1.86 1.16 12.67
CA LEU A 189 2.98 0.47 13.31
C LEU A 189 3.14 0.87 14.79
N VAL A 190 3.03 2.15 15.12
CA VAL A 190 3.08 2.63 16.51
C VAL A 190 1.98 1.98 17.35
N VAL A 191 0.75 1.84 16.82
CA VAL A 191 -0.34 1.14 17.51
C VAL A 191 0.04 -0.33 17.76
N ASN A 192 0.51 -1.06 16.73
CA ASN A 192 0.93 -2.46 16.87
C ASN A 192 2.02 -2.63 17.94
N TRP A 193 3.07 -1.78 17.91
CA TRP A 193 4.18 -1.86 18.84
C TRP A 193 3.75 -1.50 20.26
N THR A 194 2.83 -0.54 20.42
CA THR A 194 2.29 -0.17 21.74
C THR A 194 1.46 -1.31 22.33
N ILE A 195 0.57 -1.93 21.54
CA ILE A 195 -0.20 -3.10 21.97
C ILE A 195 0.76 -4.27 22.28
N GLY A 196 1.74 -4.50 21.40
CA GLY A 196 2.79 -5.49 21.61
C GLY A 196 3.55 -5.30 22.92
N LEU A 197 3.97 -4.06 23.23
CA LEU A 197 4.62 -3.71 24.50
C LEU A 197 3.74 -4.05 25.70
N GLY A 198 2.44 -3.74 25.62
CA GLY A 198 1.46 -4.09 26.65
C GLY A 198 1.36 -5.61 26.87
N VAL A 199 1.29 -6.39 25.79
CA VAL A 199 1.26 -7.86 25.85
C VAL A 199 2.57 -8.40 26.43
N LEU A 200 3.73 -7.90 25.99
CA LEU A 200 5.03 -8.30 26.52
C LEU A 200 5.15 -8.00 28.01
N MET A 201 4.67 -6.84 28.46
CA MET A 201 4.64 -6.47 29.88
C MET A 201 3.71 -7.40 30.70
N LEU A 202 2.55 -7.77 30.15
CA LEU A 202 1.63 -8.72 30.82
C LEU A 202 2.28 -10.10 30.98
N LEU A 203 3.01 -10.58 29.98
CA LEU A 203 3.75 -11.83 30.06
C LEU A 203 4.88 -11.78 31.09
N GLU A 204 5.50 -10.61 31.29
CA GLU A 204 6.53 -10.42 32.33
C GLU A 204 5.99 -10.45 33.77
N ARG A 205 4.69 -10.22 34.00
CA ARG A 205 4.10 -10.29 35.34
C ARG A 205 4.29 -11.65 36.00
N ARG A 206 4.47 -12.72 35.23
CA ARG A 206 4.77 -14.08 35.70
C ARG A 206 6.22 -14.27 36.16
N ARG A 207 7.09 -13.25 35.95
CA ARG A 207 8.50 -13.26 36.39
C ARG A 207 8.67 -12.58 37.75
N PRO A 208 9.71 -12.92 38.49
CA PRO A 208 10.07 -12.23 39.74
C PRO A 208 10.22 -10.72 39.48
N PRO A 209 9.82 -9.85 40.44
CA PRO A 209 9.84 -8.41 40.23
C PRO A 209 11.18 -7.83 39.76
N GLY A 210 12.31 -8.33 40.26
CA GLY A 210 13.66 -7.85 39.89
C GLY A 210 14.15 -8.25 38.51
N SER A 211 13.43 -9.16 37.80
CA SER A 211 13.79 -9.62 36.44
C SER A 211 12.91 -9.02 35.34
N ARG A 212 12.04 -8.06 35.67
CA ARG A 212 11.16 -7.39 34.72
C ARG A 212 11.91 -6.28 33.99
N LEU A 213 11.88 -6.31 32.65
CA LEU A 213 12.59 -5.36 31.80
C LEU A 213 11.74 -4.14 31.44
N ILE A 214 10.41 -4.33 31.31
CA ILE A 214 9.49 -3.27 30.88
C ILE A 214 8.95 -2.53 32.12
N SER A 215 9.33 -1.27 32.24
CA SER A 215 8.85 -0.43 33.36
C SER A 215 7.42 0.08 33.10
N ARG A 216 6.66 0.29 34.20
CA ARG A 216 5.31 0.90 34.10
C ARG A 216 5.36 2.29 33.48
N ARG A 217 6.46 3.04 33.71
CA ARG A 217 6.65 4.38 33.13
C ARG A 217 6.77 4.32 31.61
N VAL A 218 7.59 3.39 31.07
CA VAL A 218 7.73 3.20 29.62
C VAL A 218 6.40 2.85 28.98
N MET A 219 5.65 1.91 29.59
CA MET A 219 4.32 1.55 29.09
C MET A 219 3.33 2.73 29.14
N ALA A 220 3.31 3.48 30.23
CA ALA A 220 2.40 4.63 30.38
C ALA A 220 2.72 5.72 29.34
N VAL A 221 4.00 6.09 29.17
CA VAL A 221 4.42 7.12 28.19
C VAL A 221 4.08 6.67 26.78
N SER A 222 4.41 5.43 26.40
CA SER A 222 4.09 4.87 25.08
C SER A 222 2.58 4.81 24.83
N GLY A 223 1.82 4.38 25.83
CA GLY A 223 0.35 4.29 25.72
C GLY A 223 -0.31 5.68 25.59
N ILE A 224 0.11 6.65 26.40
CA ILE A 224 -0.40 8.04 26.31
C ILE A 224 -0.05 8.63 24.93
N PHE A 225 1.19 8.48 24.48
CA PHE A 225 1.60 8.97 23.16
C PHE A 225 0.74 8.36 22.05
N CYS A 226 0.57 7.04 22.05
CA CYS A 226 -0.23 6.33 21.06
C CYS A 226 -1.70 6.80 21.08
N MET A 227 -2.31 6.92 22.26
CA MET A 227 -3.70 7.38 22.41
C MET A 227 -3.86 8.82 21.91
N VAL A 228 -2.93 9.71 22.24
CA VAL A 228 -2.97 11.11 21.79
C VAL A 228 -2.81 11.17 20.27
N ALA A 229 -1.82 10.48 19.71
CA ALA A 229 -1.58 10.46 18.28
C ALA A 229 -2.79 9.90 17.50
N ALA A 230 -3.35 8.78 17.93
CA ALA A 230 -4.54 8.19 17.31
C ALA A 230 -5.78 9.08 17.50
N GLY A 231 -5.97 9.67 18.69
CA GLY A 231 -7.07 10.57 18.97
C GLY A 231 -7.02 11.84 18.11
N VAL A 232 -5.85 12.48 18.02
CA VAL A 232 -5.63 13.65 17.13
C VAL A 232 -5.90 13.26 15.68
N TRP A 233 -5.39 12.10 15.23
CA TRP A 233 -5.63 11.60 13.87
C TRP A 233 -7.13 11.47 13.57
N VAL A 234 -7.88 10.77 14.43
CA VAL A 234 -9.32 10.55 14.24
C VAL A 234 -10.10 11.87 14.30
N CYS A 235 -9.84 12.71 15.31
CA CYS A 235 -10.52 14.00 15.43
C CYS A 235 -10.27 14.90 14.22
N THR A 236 -9.01 15.02 13.78
CA THR A 236 -8.66 15.80 12.60
C THR A 236 -9.32 15.21 11.34
N SER A 237 -9.34 13.88 11.20
CA SER A 237 -10.00 13.24 10.07
C SER A 237 -11.48 13.55 9.99
N LEU A 238 -12.20 13.44 11.10
CA LEU A 238 -13.64 13.76 11.16
C LEU A 238 -13.92 15.24 10.84
N LEU A 239 -13.07 16.15 11.31
CA LEU A 239 -13.21 17.59 11.04
C LEU A 239 -12.94 17.96 9.57
N MET A 240 -12.06 17.21 8.89
CA MET A 240 -11.67 17.45 7.50
C MET A 240 -12.57 16.71 6.49
N PHE A 241 -13.40 15.76 6.93
CA PHE A 241 -14.25 14.96 6.06
C PHE A 241 -15.48 15.75 5.61
N ARG A 242 -15.45 16.26 4.39
CA ARG A 242 -16.45 17.20 3.83
C ARG A 242 -17.05 16.66 2.53
N THR A 243 -17.91 17.49 1.91
CA THR A 243 -18.46 17.25 0.57
C THR A 243 -18.41 18.57 -0.19
N ASP A 244 -17.88 18.53 -1.40
CA ASP A 244 -17.86 19.70 -2.28
C ASP A 244 -19.22 19.86 -2.99
N PRO A 245 -19.72 21.09 -3.15
CA PRO A 245 -21.03 21.33 -3.75
C PRO A 245 -21.02 21.21 -5.28
N SER A 246 -19.89 21.53 -5.92
CA SER A 246 -19.75 21.44 -7.38
C SER A 246 -19.62 20.00 -7.83
N THR A 247 -20.40 19.61 -8.83
CA THR A 247 -20.45 18.20 -9.28
C THR A 247 -20.47 18.10 -10.79
N VAL A 248 -20.01 16.96 -11.31
CA VAL A 248 -20.08 16.59 -12.73
C VAL A 248 -20.60 15.15 -12.86
N THR A 249 -21.36 14.88 -13.92
CA THR A 249 -21.75 13.50 -14.28
C THR A 249 -20.67 12.93 -15.18
N VAL A 250 -20.06 11.81 -14.72
CA VAL A 250 -18.96 11.14 -15.42
C VAL A 250 -19.29 9.67 -15.64
N ALA A 251 -18.67 9.08 -16.66
CA ALA A 251 -18.80 7.66 -16.92
C ALA A 251 -17.43 6.99 -17.07
N ALA A 252 -17.33 5.75 -16.58
CA ALA A 252 -16.26 4.81 -16.89
C ALA A 252 -16.86 3.60 -17.60
N ILE A 253 -16.27 3.22 -18.74
CA ILE A 253 -16.82 2.22 -19.66
C ILE A 253 -15.96 0.97 -19.64
N GLN A 254 -16.33 -0.03 -18.81
CA GLN A 254 -15.64 -1.31 -18.70
C GLN A 254 -16.20 -2.29 -19.74
N PRO A 255 -15.47 -2.65 -20.79
CA PRO A 255 -16.00 -3.53 -21.84
C PRO A 255 -16.15 -4.98 -21.41
N GLY A 256 -15.38 -5.41 -20.41
CA GLY A 256 -15.37 -6.80 -19.93
C GLY A 256 -14.58 -7.76 -20.81
N LEU A 257 -14.43 -8.98 -20.35
CA LEU A 257 -13.78 -10.07 -21.10
C LEU A 257 -14.79 -10.82 -21.97
N PRO A 258 -14.35 -11.39 -23.09
CA PRO A 258 -15.22 -12.23 -23.94
C PRO A 258 -15.58 -13.58 -23.32
N GLY A 259 -15.06 -13.92 -22.14
CA GLY A 259 -15.40 -15.15 -21.40
C GLY A 259 -14.62 -15.31 -20.09
N PRO A 260 -15.05 -16.22 -19.21
CA PRO A 260 -14.41 -16.42 -17.91
C PRO A 260 -12.93 -16.83 -18.05
N GLY A 261 -12.04 -16.13 -17.35
CA GLY A 261 -10.62 -16.49 -17.22
C GLY A 261 -9.71 -16.11 -18.38
N SER A 262 -10.20 -15.36 -19.38
CA SER A 262 -9.39 -15.01 -20.55
C SER A 262 -8.71 -13.66 -20.43
N VAL A 263 -7.64 -13.55 -19.64
CA VAL A 263 -6.78 -12.34 -19.63
C VAL A 263 -6.10 -12.13 -20.98
N HIS A 264 -5.98 -13.19 -21.79
CA HIS A 264 -5.28 -13.20 -23.08
C HIS A 264 -6.06 -13.87 -24.23
N ALA A 265 -7.37 -14.11 -24.09
CA ALA A 265 -8.15 -14.54 -25.23
C ALA A 265 -8.04 -13.50 -26.33
N SER A 266 -7.88 -13.94 -27.57
CA SER A 266 -7.82 -13.07 -28.74
C SER A 266 -9.04 -12.13 -28.73
N ARG A 267 -8.80 -10.89 -28.27
CA ARG A 267 -9.84 -9.86 -28.23
C ARG A 267 -10.26 -9.55 -29.64
N ASN A 268 -11.55 -9.58 -29.90
CA ASN A 268 -12.06 -8.95 -31.08
C ASN A 268 -12.12 -7.43 -30.82
N LEU A 269 -11.03 -6.75 -31.14
CA LEU A 269 -10.87 -5.31 -30.91
C LEU A 269 -12.01 -4.49 -31.53
N ALA A 270 -12.55 -4.93 -32.64
CA ALA A 270 -13.68 -4.29 -33.30
C ALA A 270 -14.97 -4.40 -32.45
N GLU A 271 -15.24 -5.58 -31.86
CA GLU A 271 -16.40 -5.74 -30.98
C GLU A 271 -16.28 -4.94 -29.69
N ASP A 272 -15.09 -4.88 -29.08
CA ASP A 272 -14.84 -4.06 -27.90
C ASP A 272 -15.09 -2.60 -28.21
N LEU A 273 -14.55 -2.10 -29.33
CA LEU A 273 -14.74 -0.73 -29.79
C LEU A 273 -16.23 -0.40 -30.05
N HIS A 274 -16.96 -1.27 -30.73
CA HIS A 274 -18.40 -1.09 -30.95
C HIS A 274 -19.18 -1.04 -29.63
N ARG A 275 -18.81 -1.83 -28.65
CA ARG A 275 -19.42 -1.81 -27.31
C ARG A 275 -19.14 -0.49 -26.60
N ASP A 276 -17.90 -0.02 -26.61
CA ASP A 276 -17.49 1.22 -25.96
C ASP A 276 -18.18 2.43 -26.59
N ILE A 277 -18.30 2.48 -27.92
CA ILE A 277 -19.06 3.50 -28.66
C ILE A 277 -20.55 3.48 -28.26
N ALA A 278 -21.16 2.29 -28.22
CA ALA A 278 -22.56 2.14 -27.85
C ALA A 278 -22.84 2.56 -26.40
N GLN A 279 -21.94 2.19 -25.48
CA GLN A 279 -22.03 2.57 -24.06
C GLN A 279 -21.79 4.07 -23.88
N THR A 280 -20.84 4.67 -24.60
CA THR A 280 -20.59 6.12 -24.59
C THR A 280 -21.84 6.89 -25.03
N ARG A 281 -22.49 6.48 -26.14
CA ARG A 281 -23.74 7.09 -26.58
C ARG A 281 -24.87 6.97 -25.56
N ARG A 282 -24.95 5.82 -24.82
CA ARG A 282 -25.91 5.63 -23.75
C ARG A 282 -25.61 6.55 -22.56
N ALA A 283 -24.36 6.55 -22.07
CA ALA A 283 -23.95 7.39 -20.96
C ALA A 283 -24.16 8.89 -21.23
N ALA A 284 -23.89 9.32 -22.45
CA ALA A 284 -24.13 10.70 -22.90
C ALA A 284 -25.63 11.08 -22.86
N LYS A 285 -26.52 10.20 -23.33
CA LYS A 285 -27.99 10.39 -23.24
C LYS A 285 -28.46 10.52 -21.80
N GLU A 286 -27.79 9.85 -20.87
CA GLU A 286 -28.06 9.90 -19.42
C GLU A 286 -27.31 11.05 -18.72
N GLY A 287 -26.62 11.91 -19.47
CA GLY A 287 -26.07 13.19 -19.01
C GLY A 287 -24.58 13.20 -18.69
N ALA A 288 -23.81 12.16 -19.03
CA ALA A 288 -22.36 12.18 -18.90
C ALA A 288 -21.74 13.39 -19.63
N LYS A 289 -20.75 14.03 -18.97
CA LYS A 289 -19.93 15.10 -19.53
C LYS A 289 -18.49 14.67 -19.78
N LEU A 290 -18.04 13.66 -19.07
CA LEU A 290 -16.76 13.01 -19.23
C LEU A 290 -17.01 11.49 -19.34
N VAL A 291 -16.40 10.88 -20.35
CA VAL A 291 -16.37 9.42 -20.53
C VAL A 291 -14.93 8.97 -20.61
N VAL A 292 -14.56 7.96 -19.83
CA VAL A 292 -13.22 7.40 -19.78
C VAL A 292 -13.27 5.97 -20.30
N TRP A 293 -12.36 5.64 -21.20
CA TRP A 293 -12.11 4.30 -21.72
C TRP A 293 -10.80 3.75 -21.16
N GLN A 294 -10.67 2.44 -21.16
CA GLN A 294 -9.56 1.70 -20.59
C GLN A 294 -8.23 1.93 -21.34
N GLU A 295 -7.15 1.51 -20.69
CA GLU A 295 -5.79 1.52 -21.20
C GLU A 295 -5.63 0.55 -22.38
N GLY A 296 -5.01 1.02 -23.46
CA GLY A 296 -4.61 0.20 -24.59
C GLY A 296 -5.76 -0.44 -25.38
N ILE A 297 -6.95 0.19 -25.40
CA ILE A 297 -8.06 -0.24 -26.24
C ILE A 297 -7.69 -0.21 -27.72
N LEU A 298 -6.96 0.80 -28.16
CA LEU A 298 -6.44 0.90 -29.52
C LEU A 298 -4.99 0.44 -29.57
N LYS A 299 -4.59 -0.13 -30.71
CA LYS A 299 -3.20 -0.56 -31.00
C LYS A 299 -2.53 0.31 -32.05
N VAL A 300 -3.07 1.49 -32.26
CA VAL A 300 -2.63 2.52 -33.22
C VAL A 300 -2.78 3.89 -32.56
N ASP A 301 -2.04 4.88 -33.09
CA ASP A 301 -2.34 6.28 -32.77
C ASP A 301 -3.68 6.64 -33.43
N PRO A 302 -4.71 7.04 -32.67
CA PRO A 302 -5.99 7.42 -33.27
C PRO A 302 -5.89 8.68 -34.15
N GLN A 303 -4.90 9.55 -33.95
CA GLN A 303 -4.75 10.76 -34.74
C GLN A 303 -4.23 10.46 -36.16
N ASP A 304 -3.49 9.37 -36.31
CA ASP A 304 -2.91 8.92 -37.58
C ASP A 304 -3.71 7.78 -38.24
N ASN A 305 -4.93 7.49 -37.75
CA ASN A 305 -5.73 6.34 -38.20
C ASN A 305 -7.20 6.74 -38.44
N PRO A 306 -7.90 6.13 -39.39
CA PRO A 306 -9.32 6.40 -39.67
C PRO A 306 -10.23 6.31 -38.44
N ILE A 307 -9.90 5.44 -37.44
CA ILE A 307 -10.64 5.37 -36.20
C ILE A 307 -10.69 6.69 -35.45
N GLY A 308 -9.67 7.52 -35.58
CA GLY A 308 -9.64 8.83 -34.94
C GLY A 308 -10.74 9.77 -35.43
N HIS A 309 -11.15 9.66 -36.72
CA HIS A 309 -12.29 10.40 -37.21
C HIS A 309 -13.59 9.93 -36.57
N GLU A 310 -13.79 8.61 -36.43
CA GLU A 310 -14.96 8.03 -35.76
C GLU A 310 -15.05 8.47 -34.28
N LEU A 311 -13.93 8.51 -33.58
CA LEU A 311 -13.88 8.99 -32.18
C LEU A 311 -14.17 10.52 -32.10
N SER A 312 -13.67 11.30 -33.03
CA SER A 312 -13.99 12.73 -33.13
C SER A 312 -15.49 12.97 -33.37
N GLU A 313 -16.11 12.18 -34.26
CA GLU A 313 -17.57 12.25 -34.52
C GLU A 313 -18.34 11.80 -33.27
N LEU A 314 -17.92 10.71 -32.61
CA LEU A 314 -18.53 10.24 -31.38
C LEU A 314 -18.54 11.32 -30.29
N ALA A 315 -17.39 11.96 -30.04
CA ALA A 315 -17.30 13.04 -29.05
C ALA A 315 -18.18 14.25 -29.41
N ARG A 316 -18.26 14.59 -30.70
CA ARG A 316 -19.09 15.67 -31.21
C ARG A 316 -20.59 15.37 -31.09
N ASP A 317 -21.01 14.20 -31.54
CA ASP A 317 -22.42 13.76 -31.52
C ASP A 317 -22.97 13.60 -30.09
N THR A 318 -22.11 13.15 -29.17
CA THR A 318 -22.49 12.92 -27.79
C THR A 318 -22.25 14.09 -26.84
N HIS A 319 -21.54 15.13 -27.30
CA HIS A 319 -21.18 16.32 -26.52
C HIS A 319 -20.44 15.98 -25.22
N VAL A 320 -19.59 14.94 -25.21
CA VAL A 320 -18.76 14.54 -24.08
C VAL A 320 -17.28 14.85 -24.31
N TYR A 321 -16.54 15.03 -23.21
CA TYR A 321 -15.10 14.86 -23.23
C TYR A 321 -14.83 13.34 -23.18
N LEU A 322 -14.12 12.83 -24.18
CA LEU A 322 -13.78 11.41 -24.28
C LEU A 322 -12.29 11.21 -24.01
N VAL A 323 -11.94 10.34 -23.07
CA VAL A 323 -10.56 9.97 -22.78
C VAL A 323 -10.34 8.54 -23.24
N VAL A 324 -9.33 8.33 -24.08
CA VAL A 324 -9.04 7.04 -24.72
C VAL A 324 -7.59 6.65 -24.48
N GLY A 325 -7.36 5.47 -23.86
CA GLY A 325 -6.04 4.89 -23.70
C GLY A 325 -5.65 4.04 -24.91
N TYR A 326 -4.41 4.17 -25.41
CA TYR A 326 -3.93 3.44 -26.57
C TYR A 326 -2.46 3.06 -26.45
N ARG A 327 -2.06 2.01 -27.15
CA ARG A 327 -0.68 1.52 -27.18
C ARG A 327 -0.26 1.16 -28.61
N PHE A 328 0.94 1.55 -29.00
CA PHE A 328 1.53 1.15 -30.28
C PHE A 328 3.06 1.25 -30.23
N VAL A 329 3.73 0.71 -31.24
CA VAL A 329 5.20 0.72 -31.32
C VAL A 329 5.63 1.48 -32.57
N THR A 330 6.60 2.36 -32.41
CA THR A 330 7.25 3.09 -33.51
C THR A 330 8.76 2.84 -33.50
N ALA A 331 9.47 3.39 -34.46
CA ALA A 331 10.93 3.36 -34.47
C ALA A 331 11.55 4.09 -33.25
N ARG A 332 10.82 5.02 -32.62
CA ARG A 332 11.26 5.71 -31.38
C ARG A 332 11.06 4.89 -30.11
N GLY A 333 10.24 3.85 -30.15
CA GLY A 333 9.92 3.00 -29.03
C GLY A 333 8.42 2.77 -28.86
N GLN A 334 8.04 2.32 -27.67
CA GLN A 334 6.67 2.03 -27.30
C GLN A 334 5.95 3.30 -26.85
N HIS A 335 4.71 3.43 -27.27
CA HIS A 335 3.74 4.39 -26.81
C HIS A 335 2.70 3.68 -25.93
N ASN A 336 2.50 4.16 -24.73
CA ASN A 336 1.41 3.79 -23.82
C ASN A 336 0.79 5.10 -23.37
N ASP A 337 -0.18 5.56 -24.12
CA ASP A 337 -0.63 6.94 -24.12
C ASP A 337 -2.13 7.03 -23.86
N ALA A 338 -2.58 8.19 -23.46
CA ALA A 338 -4.00 8.55 -23.40
C ALA A 338 -4.21 9.93 -24.03
N THR A 339 -5.27 10.05 -24.81
CA THR A 339 -5.67 11.32 -25.43
C THR A 339 -7.04 11.77 -24.93
N VAL A 340 -7.25 13.07 -24.94
CA VAL A 340 -8.53 13.70 -24.61
C VAL A 340 -9.15 14.33 -25.87
N ILE A 341 -10.36 13.93 -26.21
CA ILE A 341 -11.13 14.47 -27.31
C ILE A 341 -12.26 15.35 -26.75
N ALA A 342 -12.29 16.60 -27.15
CA ALA A 342 -13.31 17.56 -26.72
C ALA A 342 -14.66 17.32 -27.40
N PRO A 343 -15.78 17.88 -26.87
CA PRO A 343 -17.09 17.85 -27.52
C PRO A 343 -17.14 18.48 -28.91
N SER A 344 -16.12 19.24 -29.29
CA SER A 344 -15.96 19.74 -30.66
C SER A 344 -15.40 18.71 -31.64
N GLY A 345 -15.02 17.53 -31.18
CA GLY A 345 -14.28 16.52 -31.93
C GLY A 345 -12.75 16.79 -32.01
N ARG A 346 -12.27 17.86 -31.38
CA ARG A 346 -10.85 18.23 -31.42
C ARG A 346 -10.05 17.43 -30.40
N TYR A 347 -8.94 16.83 -30.82
CA TYR A 347 -7.92 16.26 -29.94
C TYR A 347 -7.22 17.39 -29.17
N LEU A 348 -7.19 17.31 -27.87
CA LEU A 348 -6.61 18.35 -27.01
C LEU A 348 -5.13 18.12 -26.73
N GLY A 349 -4.68 16.87 -26.74
CA GLY A 349 -3.29 16.47 -26.52
C GLY A 349 -3.16 15.05 -26.00
N VAL A 350 -1.95 14.67 -25.70
CA VAL A 350 -1.55 13.31 -25.30
C VAL A 350 -0.85 13.36 -23.94
N TYR A 351 -1.19 12.40 -23.09
CA TYR A 351 -0.44 12.04 -21.90
C TYR A 351 0.26 10.70 -22.14
N GLY A 352 1.58 10.65 -21.96
CA GLY A 352 2.37 9.42 -22.01
C GLY A 352 2.58 8.85 -20.62
N LYS A 353 2.39 7.55 -20.44
CA LYS A 353 2.57 6.85 -19.15
C LYS A 353 3.98 7.07 -18.59
N GLU A 354 4.07 7.57 -17.37
CA GLU A 354 5.35 7.93 -16.72
C GLU A 354 6.02 6.72 -16.07
N HIS A 355 5.23 5.88 -15.40
CA HIS A 355 5.74 4.76 -14.63
C HIS A 355 5.40 3.42 -15.29
N PRO A 356 6.41 2.70 -15.82
CA PRO A 356 6.19 1.39 -16.42
C PRO A 356 5.91 0.34 -15.34
N ALA A 357 4.99 -0.57 -15.62
CA ALA A 357 4.76 -1.75 -14.78
C ALA A 357 5.79 -2.84 -15.14
N LEU A 358 7.01 -2.71 -14.60
CA LEU A 358 8.16 -3.56 -14.95
C LEU A 358 7.97 -5.04 -14.63
N MET A 359 6.93 -5.39 -13.87
CA MET A 359 6.54 -6.78 -13.61
C MET A 359 5.97 -7.48 -14.84
N PHE A 360 5.49 -6.72 -15.81
CA PHE A 360 5.07 -7.22 -17.11
C PHE A 360 6.19 -7.01 -18.13
N ALA A 361 6.62 -8.09 -18.81
CA ALA A 361 7.71 -8.00 -19.76
C ALA A 361 7.44 -7.07 -20.97
N ALA A 362 6.16 -6.79 -21.24
CA ALA A 362 5.71 -5.99 -22.38
C ALA A 362 5.31 -4.54 -22.02
N ASP A 363 5.21 -4.19 -20.74
CA ASP A 363 4.80 -2.84 -20.36
C ASP A 363 6.04 -1.97 -20.11
N GLN A 364 6.16 -0.93 -20.89
CA GLN A 364 7.28 -0.02 -20.82
C GLN A 364 6.77 1.42 -20.69
N GLN A 365 7.65 2.29 -20.21
CA GLN A 365 7.40 3.72 -20.17
C GLN A 365 7.13 4.24 -21.58
N SER A 366 6.13 5.12 -21.73
CA SER A 366 5.88 5.78 -22.99
C SER A 366 7.05 6.67 -23.42
N VAL A 367 7.32 6.73 -24.71
CA VAL A 367 8.29 7.70 -25.28
C VAL A 367 7.82 9.14 -25.14
N ASP A 368 6.52 9.36 -24.90
CA ASP A 368 5.91 10.67 -24.67
C ASP A 368 5.72 10.97 -23.15
N ALA A 369 6.33 10.20 -22.27
CA ALA A 369 6.34 10.45 -20.83
C ALA A 369 7.03 11.79 -20.47
N GLY A 370 6.63 12.36 -19.32
CA GLY A 370 7.26 13.58 -18.77
C GLY A 370 6.48 14.88 -19.00
N THR A 371 5.29 14.81 -19.60
CA THR A 371 4.38 15.95 -19.70
C THR A 371 3.08 15.64 -18.96
N MET A 372 2.57 16.62 -18.19
CA MET A 372 1.28 16.52 -17.52
C MET A 372 0.31 17.55 -18.11
N PRO A 373 -0.34 17.27 -19.25
CA PRO A 373 -1.27 18.19 -19.86
C PRO A 373 -2.54 18.33 -19.01
N VAL A 374 -2.98 19.57 -18.81
CA VAL A 374 -4.22 19.89 -18.09
C VAL A 374 -5.12 20.74 -18.97
N TYR A 375 -6.35 20.29 -19.15
CA TYR A 375 -7.29 20.89 -20.10
C TYR A 375 -8.42 21.62 -19.37
N GLN A 376 -8.73 22.84 -19.80
CA GLN A 376 -9.90 23.58 -19.32
C GLN A 376 -11.18 22.96 -19.87
N THR A 377 -12.11 22.63 -18.97
CA THR A 377 -13.44 22.13 -19.31
C THR A 377 -14.52 22.92 -18.58
N PRO A 378 -15.79 22.88 -19.02
CA PRO A 378 -16.88 23.54 -18.30
C PRO A 378 -17.11 23.02 -16.87
N PHE A 379 -16.61 21.80 -16.55
CA PHE A 379 -16.73 21.20 -15.24
C PHE A 379 -15.42 21.23 -14.43
N GLY A 380 -14.44 22.04 -14.83
CA GLY A 380 -13.15 22.13 -14.14
C GLY A 380 -11.98 21.67 -15.00
N ARG A 381 -10.79 21.60 -14.42
CA ARG A 381 -9.55 21.25 -15.12
C ARG A 381 -9.34 19.74 -15.10
N LEU A 382 -9.24 19.15 -16.29
CA LEU A 382 -9.09 17.73 -16.54
C LEU A 382 -7.63 17.37 -16.84
N ALA A 383 -7.08 16.39 -16.15
CA ALA A 383 -5.83 15.71 -16.47
C ALA A 383 -6.06 14.22 -16.70
N THR A 384 -5.01 13.53 -17.13
CA THR A 384 -5.00 12.07 -17.31
C THR A 384 -3.75 11.48 -16.68
N MET A 385 -3.86 10.28 -16.11
CA MET A 385 -2.76 9.41 -15.72
C MET A 385 -3.13 7.97 -16.10
N ILE A 386 -2.17 7.06 -16.24
CA ILE A 386 -2.44 5.73 -16.78
C ILE A 386 -2.06 4.65 -15.75
N CYS A 387 -3.07 3.88 -15.29
CA CYS A 387 -2.90 2.61 -14.58
C CYS A 387 -1.85 2.70 -13.45
N PHE A 388 -0.66 2.12 -13.65
CA PHE A 388 0.43 2.00 -12.68
C PHE A 388 1.03 3.35 -12.23
N ASP A 389 0.73 4.45 -12.92
CA ASP A 389 1.05 5.80 -12.43
C ASP A 389 0.42 6.08 -11.05
N ALA A 390 -0.69 5.40 -10.72
CA ALA A 390 -1.37 5.50 -9.42
C ALA A 390 -0.52 4.94 -8.25
N ASP A 391 0.42 4.06 -8.53
CA ASP A 391 1.32 3.48 -7.53
C ASP A 391 2.36 4.47 -7.03
N TYR A 392 2.51 5.60 -7.70
CA TYR A 392 3.43 6.66 -7.32
C TYR A 392 2.67 7.88 -6.84
N THR A 393 3.26 8.57 -5.86
CA THR A 393 2.63 9.78 -5.28
C THR A 393 2.88 11.03 -6.14
N ASP A 394 3.89 11.01 -6.98
CA ASP A 394 4.35 12.15 -7.77
C ASP A 394 3.44 12.46 -8.97
N THR A 395 2.92 11.46 -9.69
CA THR A 395 2.09 11.68 -10.88
C THR A 395 0.78 12.40 -10.53
N ALA A 396 0.03 11.91 -9.53
CA ALA A 396 -1.20 12.57 -9.09
C ALA A 396 -0.91 13.96 -8.49
N ARG A 397 0.22 14.11 -7.78
CA ARG A 397 0.67 15.41 -7.27
C ARG A 397 1.06 16.35 -8.41
N SER A 398 1.72 15.87 -9.45
CA SER A 398 2.04 16.64 -10.65
C SER A 398 0.77 17.18 -11.31
N ALA A 399 -0.25 16.34 -11.49
CA ALA A 399 -1.56 16.76 -12.00
C ALA A 399 -2.15 17.91 -11.15
N ALA A 400 -2.13 17.79 -9.81
CA ALA A 400 -2.62 18.84 -8.91
C ALA A 400 -1.79 20.12 -9.00
N LEU A 401 -0.47 20.05 -9.06
CA LEU A 401 0.42 21.20 -9.21
C LEU A 401 0.18 21.96 -10.53
N HIS A 402 -0.20 21.25 -11.60
CA HIS A 402 -0.62 21.86 -12.86
C HIS A 402 -2.09 22.32 -12.82
N GLY A 403 -2.75 22.16 -11.67
CA GLY A 403 -4.06 22.69 -11.38
C GLY A 403 -5.23 21.76 -11.77
N ALA A 404 -5.00 20.48 -12.00
CA ALA A 404 -6.08 19.52 -12.25
C ALA A 404 -7.07 19.46 -11.09
N GLN A 405 -8.31 19.16 -11.39
CA GLN A 405 -9.41 18.98 -10.44
C GLN A 405 -10.08 17.61 -10.61
N VAL A 406 -10.07 17.11 -11.85
CA VAL A 406 -10.57 15.81 -12.26
C VAL A 406 -9.45 15.08 -12.99
N VAL A 407 -9.22 13.83 -12.68
CA VAL A 407 -8.22 12.99 -13.34
C VAL A 407 -8.89 11.74 -13.90
N ALA A 408 -8.76 11.56 -15.22
CA ALA A 408 -9.15 10.34 -15.90
C ALA A 408 -8.01 9.31 -15.80
N VAL A 409 -8.35 8.05 -15.50
CA VAL A 409 -7.37 6.99 -15.24
C VAL A 409 -7.69 5.74 -16.06
N PRO A 410 -7.36 5.73 -17.38
CA PRO A 410 -7.35 4.51 -18.17
C PRO A 410 -6.49 3.44 -17.51
N SER A 411 -7.02 2.21 -17.33
CA SER A 411 -6.34 1.13 -16.62
C SER A 411 -6.58 -0.24 -17.27
N GLN A 412 -5.67 -1.17 -17.00
CA GLN A 412 -5.78 -2.56 -17.40
C GLN A 412 -5.09 -3.44 -16.35
N ASP A 413 -5.83 -3.90 -15.35
CA ASP A 413 -5.28 -4.70 -14.26
C ASP A 413 -5.55 -6.20 -14.42
N PRO A 414 -4.66 -7.04 -13.85
CA PRO A 414 -4.98 -8.44 -13.57
C PRO A 414 -6.10 -8.54 -12.54
N GLN A 415 -6.90 -9.61 -12.62
CA GLN A 415 -8.02 -9.87 -11.71
C GLN A 415 -7.66 -9.73 -10.22
N GLY A 416 -6.53 -10.29 -9.81
CA GLY A 416 -6.12 -10.31 -8.40
C GLY A 416 -5.62 -8.97 -7.87
N ASP A 417 -5.27 -8.03 -8.76
CA ASP A 417 -4.73 -6.73 -8.40
C ASP A 417 -5.76 -5.60 -8.47
N ALA A 418 -6.76 -5.72 -9.32
CA ALA A 418 -7.71 -4.65 -9.62
C ALA A 418 -8.28 -3.96 -8.37
N THR A 419 -8.73 -4.73 -7.35
CA THR A 419 -9.26 -4.16 -6.10
C THR A 419 -8.19 -3.48 -5.25
N LYS A 420 -6.97 -4.01 -5.24
CA LYS A 420 -5.85 -3.41 -4.51
C LYS A 420 -5.43 -2.10 -5.18
N HIS A 421 -5.34 -2.12 -6.50
CA HIS A 421 -4.85 -1.02 -7.29
C HIS A 421 -5.82 0.18 -7.28
N TYR A 422 -7.14 -0.02 -7.47
CA TYR A 422 -8.03 1.14 -7.34
C TYR A 422 -8.09 1.69 -5.90
N GLY A 423 -7.81 0.85 -4.90
CA GLY A 423 -7.68 1.28 -3.50
C GLY A 423 -6.58 2.33 -3.30
N LEU A 424 -5.50 2.30 -4.09
CA LEU A 424 -4.46 3.32 -4.04
C LEU A 424 -4.98 4.68 -4.51
N LEU A 425 -5.87 4.69 -5.51
CA LEU A 425 -6.47 5.92 -6.02
C LEU A 425 -7.30 6.67 -4.96
N VAL A 426 -7.86 5.97 -3.98
CA VAL A 426 -8.52 6.61 -2.83
C VAL A 426 -7.55 7.53 -2.10
N PHE A 427 -6.32 7.08 -1.91
CA PHE A 427 -5.28 7.92 -1.30
C PHE A 427 -4.83 9.04 -2.22
N ARG A 428 -4.63 8.76 -3.52
CA ARG A 428 -4.29 9.82 -4.50
C ARG A 428 -5.35 10.91 -4.54
N ALA A 429 -6.64 10.53 -4.47
CA ALA A 429 -7.75 11.47 -4.40
C ALA A 429 -7.66 12.35 -3.15
N ILE A 430 -7.46 11.76 -1.96
CA ILE A 430 -7.37 12.48 -0.69
C ILE A 430 -6.11 13.35 -0.63
N GLU A 431 -4.96 12.79 -0.97
CA GLU A 431 -3.65 13.46 -0.94
C GLU A 431 -3.65 14.75 -1.75
N ASN A 432 -4.36 14.77 -2.87
CA ASN A 432 -4.32 15.87 -3.83
C ASN A 432 -5.65 16.61 -3.99
N ARG A 433 -6.71 16.17 -3.27
CA ARG A 433 -8.08 16.68 -3.43
C ARG A 433 -8.55 16.64 -4.89
N LEU A 434 -8.34 15.50 -5.54
CA LEU A 434 -8.70 15.25 -6.93
C LEU A 434 -9.89 14.29 -7.01
N THR A 435 -10.77 14.52 -7.98
CA THR A 435 -11.76 13.52 -8.40
C THR A 435 -11.08 12.54 -9.33
N MET A 436 -11.18 11.23 -9.05
CA MET A 436 -10.60 10.19 -9.89
C MET A 436 -11.69 9.42 -10.63
N VAL A 437 -11.55 9.32 -11.95
CA VAL A 437 -12.45 8.55 -12.83
C VAL A 437 -11.62 7.45 -13.48
N ARG A 438 -11.64 6.27 -12.88
CA ARG A 438 -10.89 5.12 -13.37
C ARG A 438 -11.78 4.21 -14.19
N ASP A 439 -11.33 3.92 -15.40
CA ASP A 439 -11.85 2.83 -16.20
C ASP A 439 -10.82 1.70 -16.29
N ASP A 440 -11.23 0.54 -15.84
CA ASP A 440 -10.45 -0.69 -15.97
C ASP A 440 -11.05 -1.56 -17.06
N PHE A 441 -10.18 -2.27 -17.74
CA PHE A 441 -10.56 -3.15 -18.82
C PHE A 441 -11.67 -4.15 -18.44
N ALA A 442 -11.59 -4.77 -17.23
CA ALA A 442 -12.49 -5.88 -16.90
C ALA A 442 -12.86 -6.03 -15.42
N TYR A 443 -12.03 -5.58 -14.48
CA TYR A 443 -12.12 -6.05 -13.11
C TYR A 443 -12.32 -4.99 -12.04
N GLY A 444 -11.93 -3.74 -12.28
CA GLY A 444 -11.85 -2.77 -11.20
C GLY A 444 -12.03 -1.31 -11.57
N SER A 445 -13.08 -0.98 -12.35
CA SER A 445 -13.46 0.42 -12.59
C SER A 445 -13.99 1.08 -11.32
N ALA A 446 -13.65 2.35 -11.09
CA ALA A 446 -14.08 3.09 -9.91
C ALA A 446 -14.13 4.60 -10.15
N ILE A 447 -15.10 5.27 -9.54
CA ILE A 447 -15.20 6.73 -9.50
C ILE A 447 -15.11 7.16 -8.03
N ILE A 448 -14.12 8.00 -7.73
CA ILE A 448 -13.72 8.36 -6.37
C ILE A 448 -13.77 9.88 -6.22
N ASP A 449 -14.40 10.36 -5.16
CA ASP A 449 -14.49 11.78 -4.86
C ASP A 449 -13.20 12.32 -4.20
N PRO A 450 -13.02 13.66 -4.08
CA PRO A 450 -11.80 14.26 -3.54
C PRO A 450 -11.52 13.92 -2.07
N TYR A 451 -12.49 13.36 -1.37
CA TYR A 451 -12.37 12.94 0.03
C TYR A 451 -12.22 11.41 0.16
N GLY A 452 -12.04 10.71 -0.98
CA GLY A 452 -11.79 9.29 -1.01
C GLY A 452 -13.03 8.41 -0.94
N ARG A 453 -14.25 8.98 -1.03
CA ARG A 453 -15.45 8.15 -1.14
C ARG A 453 -15.47 7.47 -2.50
N ILE A 454 -15.62 6.16 -2.50
CA ILE A 454 -15.88 5.39 -3.71
C ILE A 454 -17.35 5.58 -4.04
N VAL A 455 -17.66 6.50 -4.97
CA VAL A 455 -19.03 6.88 -5.34
C VAL A 455 -19.68 5.82 -6.22
N ALA A 456 -18.88 5.19 -7.08
CA ALA A 456 -19.28 4.02 -7.85
C ALA A 456 -18.08 3.11 -8.10
N SER A 457 -18.32 1.79 -8.16
CA SER A 457 -17.29 0.82 -8.52
C SER A 457 -17.91 -0.41 -9.19
N ALA A 458 -17.18 -1.00 -10.13
CA ALA A 458 -17.50 -2.26 -10.77
C ALA A 458 -16.36 -3.24 -10.52
N ILE A 459 -16.49 -4.02 -9.44
CA ILE A 459 -15.59 -5.14 -9.16
C ILE A 459 -16.25 -6.40 -9.69
N THR A 460 -15.73 -6.92 -10.79
CA THR A 460 -16.31 -8.05 -11.51
C THR A 460 -15.33 -9.22 -11.54
N PRO A 461 -15.43 -10.18 -10.60
CA PRO A 461 -14.47 -11.29 -10.52
C PRO A 461 -14.33 -12.12 -11.80
N GLN A 462 -15.38 -12.13 -12.64
CA GLN A 462 -15.39 -12.83 -13.92
C GLN A 462 -15.01 -11.93 -15.11
N GLY A 463 -14.66 -10.66 -14.87
CA GLY A 463 -14.33 -9.74 -15.94
C GLY A 463 -15.54 -9.29 -16.76
N SER A 464 -16.65 -8.99 -16.11
CA SER A 464 -17.90 -8.62 -16.78
C SER A 464 -17.90 -7.18 -17.30
N GLN A 465 -18.77 -6.94 -18.29
CA GLN A 465 -19.07 -5.61 -18.79
C GLN A 465 -19.76 -4.76 -17.73
N ALA A 466 -19.36 -3.50 -17.60
CA ALA A 466 -19.99 -2.53 -16.71
C ALA A 466 -19.91 -1.11 -17.29
N THR A 467 -20.91 -0.28 -16.98
CA THR A 467 -20.87 1.17 -17.20
C THR A 467 -21.14 1.85 -15.87
N LEU A 468 -20.13 2.48 -15.31
CA LEU A 468 -20.31 3.36 -14.16
C LEU A 468 -20.76 4.72 -14.67
N LEU A 469 -21.90 5.19 -14.23
CA LEU A 469 -22.43 6.52 -14.54
C LEU A 469 -22.91 7.16 -13.24
N VAL A 470 -22.27 8.23 -12.83
CA VAL A 470 -22.60 8.86 -11.55
C VAL A 470 -22.26 10.35 -11.55
N LYS A 471 -22.98 11.08 -10.72
CA LYS A 471 -22.68 12.47 -10.40
C LYS A 471 -21.70 12.50 -9.23
N VAL A 472 -20.51 13.06 -9.46
CA VAL A 472 -19.40 13.08 -8.47
C VAL A 472 -18.98 14.52 -8.17
N PRO A 473 -18.63 14.85 -6.89
CA PRO A 473 -18.03 16.14 -6.55
C PRO A 473 -16.74 16.40 -7.32
N ILE A 474 -16.49 17.66 -7.65
CA ILE A 474 -15.26 18.11 -8.35
C ILE A 474 -14.24 18.52 -7.29
N GLY A 475 -13.01 18.03 -7.40
CA GLY A 475 -11.94 18.36 -6.49
C GLY A 475 -11.48 19.82 -6.59
N SER A 476 -10.85 20.30 -5.49
CA SER A 476 -10.12 21.58 -5.53
C SER A 476 -8.81 21.48 -6.32
N GLY A 477 -8.24 20.29 -6.39
CA GLY A 477 -6.89 20.05 -6.92
C GLY A 477 -5.79 20.63 -6.01
N HIS A 478 -6.12 20.90 -4.75
CA HIS A 478 -5.19 21.50 -3.81
C HIS A 478 -5.38 20.96 -2.39
N SER A 479 -4.27 20.57 -1.78
CA SER A 479 -4.17 20.17 -0.38
C SER A 479 -2.83 20.66 0.19
N PRO A 480 -2.67 20.77 1.51
CA PRO A 480 -1.36 21.07 2.09
C PRO A 480 -0.24 20.13 1.67
N LEU A 481 -0.54 18.85 1.41
CA LEU A 481 0.45 17.89 0.95
C LEU A 481 0.96 18.20 -0.48
N VAL A 482 0.12 18.77 -1.34
CA VAL A 482 0.55 19.17 -2.70
C VAL A 482 1.71 20.17 -2.61
N ASP A 483 1.64 21.13 -1.69
CA ASP A 483 2.70 22.13 -1.48
C ASP A 483 3.91 21.53 -0.76
N LEU A 484 3.69 20.76 0.29
CA LEU A 484 4.74 20.17 1.14
C LEU A 484 5.49 19.01 0.46
N GLY A 485 4.83 18.32 -0.47
CA GLY A 485 5.40 17.17 -1.18
C GLY A 485 5.89 16.09 -0.23
N ASN A 486 7.13 15.69 -0.41
CA ASN A 486 7.76 14.60 0.34
C ASN A 486 8.34 14.98 1.71
N LEU A 487 8.06 16.20 2.21
CA LEU A 487 8.63 16.72 3.46
C LEU A 487 8.48 15.73 4.63
N TRP A 488 7.25 15.23 4.84
CA TRP A 488 6.98 14.32 5.97
C TRP A 488 7.69 12.98 5.85
N GLY A 489 7.85 12.46 4.63
CA GLY A 489 8.66 11.27 4.38
C GLY A 489 10.12 11.49 4.81
N TRP A 490 10.72 12.62 4.45
CA TRP A 490 12.09 12.97 4.88
C TRP A 490 12.19 13.21 6.38
N VAL A 491 11.18 13.79 7.03
CA VAL A 491 11.11 13.91 8.49
C VAL A 491 11.11 12.53 9.16
N ILE A 492 10.38 11.56 8.61
CA ILE A 492 10.38 10.18 9.10
C ILE A 492 11.77 9.54 8.94
N VAL A 493 12.44 9.72 7.80
CA VAL A 493 13.81 9.23 7.57
C VAL A 493 14.78 9.84 8.60
N ALA A 494 14.73 11.16 8.80
CA ALA A 494 15.54 11.83 9.82
C ALA A 494 15.25 11.29 11.22
N GLY A 495 13.97 11.09 11.57
CA GLY A 495 13.54 10.49 12.83
C GLY A 495 14.10 9.08 13.03
N ALA A 496 14.11 8.24 11.99
CA ALA A 496 14.69 6.91 12.02
C ALA A 496 16.21 6.95 12.32
N VAL A 497 16.94 7.84 11.65
CA VAL A 497 18.39 8.04 11.89
C VAL A 497 18.64 8.48 13.34
N VAL A 498 17.88 9.46 13.83
CA VAL A 498 17.98 9.93 15.22
C VAL A 498 17.71 8.81 16.22
N ALA A 499 16.66 8.01 16.01
CA ALA A 499 16.31 6.88 16.88
C ALA A 499 17.45 5.86 16.96
N VAL A 500 18.07 5.51 15.83
CA VAL A 500 19.22 4.60 15.77
C VAL A 500 20.43 5.17 16.50
N VAL A 501 20.75 6.44 16.29
CA VAL A 501 21.90 7.11 16.94
C VAL A 501 21.71 7.19 18.45
N LEU A 502 20.53 7.59 18.92
CA LEU A 502 20.23 7.68 20.35
C LEU A 502 20.26 6.31 21.02
N GLY A 503 19.72 5.30 20.36
CA GLY A 503 19.78 3.92 20.82
C GLY A 503 21.21 3.39 20.94
N ALA A 504 22.05 3.60 19.92
CA ALA A 504 23.46 3.22 19.94
C ALA A 504 24.25 3.92 21.06
N ARG A 505 23.99 5.21 21.31
CA ARG A 505 24.60 5.96 22.42
C ARG A 505 24.17 5.41 23.79
N SER A 506 22.90 5.05 23.93
CA SER A 506 22.37 4.45 25.18
C SER A 506 23.08 3.13 25.52
N LEU A 507 23.33 2.27 24.53
CA LEU A 507 24.07 1.02 24.72
C LEU A 507 25.51 1.24 25.17
N ARG A 508 26.22 2.23 24.57
CA ARG A 508 27.62 2.55 24.93
C ARG A 508 27.75 3.04 26.37
N ARG A 509 26.83 3.89 26.84
CA ARG A 509 26.82 4.38 28.23
C ARG A 509 26.58 3.25 29.22
N GLY A 510 25.62 2.34 28.95
CA GLY A 510 25.38 1.17 29.82
C GLY A 510 26.58 0.24 29.93
N SER A 511 27.42 0.11 28.88
CA SER A 511 28.64 -0.70 28.93
C SER A 511 29.79 -0.01 29.71
N SER A 512 29.93 1.32 29.64
CA SER A 512 30.97 2.05 30.40
C SER A 512 30.69 2.05 31.90
N ASP A 513 29.43 2.16 32.33
CA ASP A 513 29.04 2.08 33.74
C ASP A 513 29.21 0.68 34.34
N ALA A 514 29.11 -0.39 33.53
CA ALA A 514 29.34 -1.77 33.94
C ALA A 514 30.84 -2.13 34.10
N THR A 515 31.73 -1.42 33.39
CA THR A 515 33.19 -1.61 33.47
C THR A 515 33.85 -0.76 34.57
N SER A 516 33.12 0.26 35.08
CA SER A 516 33.58 1.14 36.16
C SER A 516 33.14 0.70 37.58
N ARG A 517 32.40 -0.39 37.68
CA ARG A 517 31.99 -1.05 38.93
C ARG A 517 32.66 -2.41 39.06
#